data_6031c06bcaa05febf0e5a8590432fbf5
#
_entry.id   6031c06bcaa05febf0e5a8590432fbf5
#
_cell.length_a   1.000
_cell.length_b   1.000
_cell.length_c   1.000
_cell.angle_alpha   90.00
_cell.angle_beta   90.00
_cell.angle_gamma   90.00
#
_symmetry.space_group_name_H-M   'P 1'
#
loop_
_entity.id
_entity.type
_entity.pdbx_description
1 polymer ?
#
loop_
_entity_poly.entity_id
_entity_poly.type
_entity_poly.pdbx_seq_one_letter_code
_entity_poly.pdbx_strand_id
1 'polypeptide(L)'
;MKITVISPHRGDAAFALGLSIRAWLEEGHAVEVVSCFTRSEFAPYSDVGSVHKNDRVSFVTAVRKREDEAWRKQAGTAKFTITDLNLKDAPLRLHVGASEVFGRAAEASEKVVAKIKRALEMSKAGAWVLPLGLGGHVDHVTARDVALSARPGEGFPVAFYEELPEGIGVAADEPVQAAVVSLTLAVQSKLEPVFAAGVEDVEGAVAKKRRVAWCYDSQIDEAATLEIAEACRKFEGRERIWANEGWRGAGL
;
A
#
# COMPACT_ATOMS: atom_id res chain seq x y z
N MET A 1 -7.74 -9.28 15.72
CA MET A 1 -6.49 -8.57 16.10
C MET A 1 -6.38 -7.23 15.39
N LYS A 2 -5.28 -6.47 15.58
CA LYS A 2 -5.00 -5.27 14.78
C LYS A 2 -3.95 -5.58 13.71
N ILE A 3 -4.22 -5.18 12.48
CA ILE A 3 -3.33 -5.30 11.31
C ILE A 3 -2.86 -3.90 10.92
N THR A 4 -1.57 -3.70 10.72
CA THR A 4 -1.04 -2.43 10.17
C THR A 4 -0.55 -2.66 8.75
N VAL A 5 -1.06 -1.85 7.83
CA VAL A 5 -0.65 -1.82 6.42
C VAL A 5 0.27 -0.61 6.21
N ILE A 6 1.47 -0.83 5.74
CA ILE A 6 2.37 0.25 5.30
C ILE A 6 2.04 0.59 3.85
N SER A 7 1.57 1.80 3.62
CA SER A 7 1.30 2.37 2.30
C SER A 7 2.36 3.43 2.00
N PRO A 8 3.28 3.20 1.07
CA PRO A 8 4.29 4.18 0.69
C PRO A 8 3.66 5.53 0.34
N HIS A 9 2.67 5.54 -0.54
CA HIS A 9 1.91 6.72 -0.90
C HIS A 9 0.42 6.53 -0.56
N ARG A 10 -0.34 7.63 -0.62
CA ARG A 10 -1.80 7.56 -0.54
C ARG A 10 -2.34 6.86 -1.77
N GLY A 11 -3.23 5.91 -1.59
CA GLY A 11 -3.82 5.10 -2.65
C GLY A 11 -3.21 3.70 -2.78
N ASP A 12 -1.90 3.49 -2.55
CA ASP A 12 -1.25 2.19 -2.78
C ASP A 12 -1.98 1.03 -2.08
N ALA A 13 -2.27 1.19 -0.78
CA ALA A 13 -3.02 0.17 -0.03
C ALA A 13 -4.46 -0.01 -0.53
N ALA A 14 -5.11 1.06 -1.00
CA ALA A 14 -6.46 0.99 -1.54
C ALA A 14 -6.49 0.23 -2.86
N PHE A 15 -5.52 0.51 -3.75
CA PHE A 15 -5.40 -0.14 -5.05
C PHE A 15 -5.06 -1.63 -4.91
N ALA A 16 -4.13 -1.96 -4.02
CA ALA A 16 -3.65 -3.33 -3.85
C ALA A 16 -4.55 -4.20 -2.96
N LEU A 17 -5.11 -3.61 -1.88
CA LEU A 17 -5.70 -4.34 -0.76
C LEU A 17 -7.13 -3.93 -0.40
N GLY A 18 -7.81 -3.20 -1.29
CA GLY A 18 -9.16 -2.67 -0.98
C GLY A 18 -10.16 -3.75 -0.57
N LEU A 19 -10.11 -4.93 -1.19
CA LEU A 19 -10.96 -6.09 -0.86
C LEU A 19 -10.44 -6.82 0.38
N SER A 20 -9.14 -7.04 0.49
CA SER A 20 -8.52 -7.71 1.63
C SER A 20 -8.75 -6.95 2.94
N ILE A 21 -8.57 -5.63 2.92
CA ILE A 21 -8.84 -4.76 4.08
C ILE A 21 -10.31 -4.89 4.48
N ARG A 22 -11.22 -4.90 3.51
CA ARG A 22 -12.64 -5.08 3.78
C ARG A 22 -12.92 -6.45 4.43
N ALA A 23 -12.36 -7.53 3.89
CA ALA A 23 -12.51 -8.87 4.43
C ALA A 23 -12.04 -8.94 5.89
N TRP A 24 -10.85 -8.42 6.19
CA TRP A 24 -10.34 -8.38 7.58
C TRP A 24 -11.22 -7.59 8.53
N LEU A 25 -11.82 -6.47 8.06
CA LEU A 25 -12.77 -5.70 8.86
C LEU A 25 -14.06 -6.48 9.12
N GLU A 26 -14.59 -7.20 8.14
CA GLU A 26 -15.77 -8.06 8.24
C GLU A 26 -15.51 -9.25 9.18
N GLU A 27 -14.30 -9.81 9.19
CA GLU A 27 -13.83 -10.82 10.15
C GLU A 27 -13.59 -10.27 11.57
N GLY A 28 -13.77 -8.98 11.75
CA GLY A 28 -13.70 -8.33 13.07
C GLY A 28 -12.34 -7.81 13.46
N HIS A 29 -11.35 -7.85 12.57
CA HIS A 29 -10.04 -7.24 12.79
C HIS A 29 -10.12 -5.71 12.77
N ALA A 30 -9.17 -5.04 13.40
CA ALA A 30 -8.94 -3.61 13.22
C ALA A 30 -7.80 -3.42 12.20
N VAL A 31 -7.97 -2.49 11.26
CA VAL A 31 -6.96 -2.21 10.24
C VAL A 31 -6.53 -0.75 10.32
N GLU A 32 -5.23 -0.53 10.40
CA GLU A 32 -4.60 0.78 10.29
C GLU A 32 -3.72 0.84 9.05
N VAL A 33 -4.03 1.75 8.13
CA VAL A 33 -3.15 2.10 7.01
C VAL A 33 -2.24 3.24 7.45
N VAL A 34 -0.93 3.03 7.38
CA VAL A 34 0.08 4.06 7.64
C VAL A 34 0.61 4.56 6.31
N SER A 35 0.13 5.73 5.87
CA SER A 35 0.57 6.40 4.65
C SER A 35 1.86 7.18 4.94
N CYS A 36 2.97 6.82 4.30
CA CYS A 36 4.31 7.30 4.65
C CYS A 36 4.67 8.62 3.97
N PHE A 37 4.81 8.61 2.65
CA PHE A 37 5.30 9.72 1.84
C PHE A 37 4.11 10.48 1.23
N THR A 38 3.44 11.26 2.05
CA THR A 38 2.13 11.86 1.74
C THR A 38 2.21 13.30 1.24
N ARG A 39 3.39 13.94 1.29
CA ARG A 39 3.66 15.24 0.68
C ARG A 39 4.21 15.04 -0.72
N SER A 40 3.40 15.38 -1.72
CA SER A 40 3.67 15.13 -3.14
C SER A 40 3.17 16.29 -4.00
N GLU A 41 3.65 16.37 -5.22
CA GLU A 41 3.06 17.18 -6.30
C GLU A 41 2.33 16.29 -7.35
N PHE A 42 2.28 14.99 -7.12
CA PHE A 42 1.66 14.05 -8.05
C PHE A 42 0.14 13.98 -7.86
N ALA A 43 -0.60 14.62 -8.74
CA ALA A 43 -2.05 14.54 -8.89
C ALA A 43 -2.40 14.92 -10.34
N PRO A 44 -2.05 14.07 -11.34
CA PRO A 44 -2.08 14.43 -12.75
C PRO A 44 -3.50 14.72 -13.27
N TYR A 45 -4.53 14.20 -12.62
CA TYR A 45 -5.94 14.40 -13.00
C TYR A 45 -6.65 15.46 -12.15
N SER A 46 -5.88 16.32 -11.45
CA SER A 46 -6.39 17.46 -10.69
C SER A 46 -6.04 18.79 -11.36
N ASP A 47 -6.59 19.88 -10.81
CA ASP A 47 -6.30 21.24 -11.28
C ASP A 47 -4.91 21.76 -10.83
N VAL A 48 -3.98 20.88 -10.47
CA VAL A 48 -2.63 21.25 -9.99
C VAL A 48 -1.88 22.13 -10.98
N GLY A 49 -2.14 21.98 -12.28
CA GLY A 49 -1.54 22.81 -13.33
C GLY A 49 -1.89 24.30 -13.20
N SER A 50 -3.05 24.65 -12.66
CA SER A 50 -3.51 26.01 -12.44
C SER A 50 -3.00 26.62 -11.13
N VAL A 51 -2.41 25.80 -10.25
CA VAL A 51 -1.91 26.23 -8.93
C VAL A 51 -0.52 26.80 -9.03
N HIS A 52 -0.27 27.93 -8.34
CA HIS A 52 1.06 28.51 -8.27
C HIS A 52 2.09 27.50 -7.71
N LYS A 53 3.30 27.47 -8.29
CA LYS A 53 4.30 26.43 -7.98
C LYS A 53 4.57 26.25 -6.49
N ASN A 54 4.62 27.33 -5.72
CA ASN A 54 4.90 27.28 -4.28
C ASN A 54 3.78 26.62 -3.46
N ASP A 55 2.57 26.57 -4.00
CA ASP A 55 1.37 26.06 -3.31
C ASP A 55 1.00 24.63 -3.75
N ARG A 56 1.65 24.10 -4.81
CA ARG A 56 1.30 22.79 -5.39
C ARG A 56 1.36 21.66 -4.37
N VAL A 57 2.44 21.56 -3.59
CA VAL A 57 2.59 20.53 -2.56
C VAL A 57 1.45 20.57 -1.56
N SER A 58 1.06 21.77 -1.10
CA SER A 58 -0.03 21.95 -0.13
C SER A 58 -1.37 21.58 -0.76
N PHE A 59 -1.61 22.03 -1.99
CA PHE A 59 -2.82 21.72 -2.74
C PHE A 59 -2.98 20.21 -2.96
N VAL A 60 -1.99 19.55 -3.54
CA VAL A 60 -2.01 18.11 -3.82
C VAL A 60 -2.14 17.30 -2.54
N THR A 61 -1.40 17.67 -1.48
CA THR A 61 -1.52 17.01 -0.17
C THR A 61 -2.97 17.10 0.36
N ALA A 62 -3.63 18.24 0.21
CA ALA A 62 -5.01 18.42 0.66
C ALA A 62 -6.02 17.63 -0.21
N VAL A 63 -5.81 17.57 -1.53
CA VAL A 63 -6.64 16.77 -2.45
C VAL A 63 -6.54 15.29 -2.06
N ARG A 64 -5.34 14.76 -2.04
CA ARG A 64 -5.09 13.32 -1.75
C ARG A 64 -5.51 12.92 -0.32
N LYS A 65 -5.47 13.85 0.64
CA LYS A 65 -6.01 13.59 1.98
C LYS A 65 -7.53 13.42 1.97
N ARG A 66 -8.25 14.18 1.13
CA ARG A 66 -9.72 14.01 0.96
C ARG A 66 -10.06 12.67 0.33
N GLU A 67 -9.22 12.15 -0.56
CA GLU A 67 -9.35 10.81 -1.14
C GLU A 67 -9.26 9.72 -0.07
N ASP A 68 -8.25 9.76 0.79
CA ASP A 68 -8.14 8.86 1.95
C ASP A 68 -9.39 8.95 2.87
N GLU A 69 -9.90 10.15 3.11
CA GLU A 69 -11.11 10.36 3.91
C GLU A 69 -12.36 9.78 3.23
N ALA A 70 -12.44 9.85 1.89
CA ALA A 70 -13.53 9.23 1.12
C ALA A 70 -13.49 7.71 1.26
N TRP A 71 -12.31 7.10 1.09
CA TRP A 71 -12.15 5.66 1.31
C TRP A 71 -12.48 5.25 2.74
N ARG A 72 -11.99 5.97 3.74
CA ARG A 72 -12.29 5.71 5.15
C ARG A 72 -13.81 5.79 5.45
N LYS A 73 -14.51 6.76 4.88
CA LYS A 73 -15.98 6.87 5.00
C LYS A 73 -16.69 5.71 4.32
N GLN A 74 -16.22 5.29 3.16
CA GLN A 74 -16.78 4.14 2.43
C GLN A 74 -16.64 2.84 3.23
N ALA A 75 -15.54 2.64 3.97
CA ALA A 75 -15.37 1.48 4.84
C ALA A 75 -16.38 1.45 6.00
N GLY A 76 -16.90 2.61 6.43
CA GLY A 76 -18.06 2.72 7.33
C GLY A 76 -17.86 2.20 8.75
N THR A 77 -16.63 1.98 9.20
CA THR A 77 -16.32 1.43 10.52
C THR A 77 -15.20 2.18 11.24
N ALA A 78 -15.32 2.32 12.56
CA ALA A 78 -14.26 2.91 13.40
C ALA A 78 -13.02 1.98 13.54
N LYS A 79 -13.13 0.71 13.15
CA LYS A 79 -12.00 -0.23 13.13
C LYS A 79 -11.03 0.02 11.97
N PHE A 80 -11.40 0.85 10.99
CA PHE A 80 -10.55 1.27 9.89
C PHE A 80 -10.02 2.68 10.11
N THR A 81 -8.71 2.82 10.18
CA THR A 81 -8.02 4.10 10.39
C THR A 81 -6.91 4.31 9.37
N ILE A 82 -6.64 5.57 9.03
CA ILE A 82 -5.52 5.96 8.17
C ILE A 82 -4.67 6.98 8.92
N THR A 83 -3.41 6.65 9.11
CA THR A 83 -2.40 7.49 9.79
C THR A 83 -1.45 8.08 8.76
N ASP A 84 -1.22 9.38 8.82
CA ASP A 84 -0.38 10.15 7.90
C ASP A 84 0.96 10.50 8.53
N LEU A 85 2.07 10.06 7.95
CA LEU A 85 3.41 10.40 8.44
C LEU A 85 3.93 11.74 7.92
N ASN A 86 3.28 12.34 6.93
CA ASN A 86 3.63 13.64 6.39
C ASN A 86 5.12 13.75 5.99
N LEU A 87 5.65 12.69 5.37
CA LEU A 87 6.97 12.69 4.74
C LEU A 87 6.85 13.18 3.30
N LYS A 88 7.90 13.80 2.77
CA LYS A 88 8.01 14.14 1.34
C LYS A 88 8.25 12.86 0.54
N ASP A 89 7.60 12.74 -0.63
CA ASP A 89 7.88 11.68 -1.59
C ASP A 89 9.27 11.82 -2.20
N ALA A 90 9.71 10.81 -2.94
CA ALA A 90 11.05 10.75 -3.50
C ALA A 90 11.38 11.94 -4.41
N PRO A 91 10.53 12.37 -5.36
CA PRO A 91 10.81 13.53 -6.19
C PRO A 91 11.13 14.79 -5.37
N LEU A 92 10.33 15.06 -4.33
CA LEU A 92 10.52 16.22 -3.45
C LEU A 92 11.69 16.06 -2.47
N ARG A 93 11.95 14.83 -2.03
CA ARG A 93 12.97 14.53 -1.02
C ARG A 93 14.37 14.48 -1.63
N LEU A 94 14.50 13.88 -2.83
CA LEU A 94 15.74 13.60 -3.51
C LEU A 94 16.07 14.64 -4.59
N HIS A 95 15.12 15.53 -4.88
CA HIS A 95 15.26 16.52 -5.97
C HIS A 95 15.51 15.87 -7.34
N VAL A 96 14.76 14.81 -7.65
CA VAL A 96 14.87 14.03 -8.89
C VAL A 96 13.55 14.06 -9.68
N GLY A 97 13.63 13.74 -10.96
CA GLY A 97 12.44 13.56 -11.81
C GLY A 97 11.63 12.31 -11.42
N ALA A 98 10.35 12.29 -11.80
CA ALA A 98 9.46 11.17 -11.50
C ALA A 98 9.94 9.84 -12.09
N SER A 99 10.62 9.83 -13.23
CA SER A 99 11.20 8.62 -13.82
C SER A 99 12.46 8.12 -13.13
N GLU A 100 13.12 8.97 -12.34
CA GLU A 100 14.41 8.66 -11.70
C GLU A 100 14.24 8.01 -10.33
N VAL A 101 13.01 7.78 -9.87
CA VAL A 101 12.70 7.17 -8.56
C VAL A 101 12.74 5.64 -8.60
N PHE A 102 12.82 5.04 -9.78
CA PHE A 102 12.82 3.59 -9.97
C PHE A 102 14.24 3.01 -10.03
N GLY A 103 14.38 1.74 -9.63
CA GLY A 103 15.66 1.02 -9.65
C GLY A 103 16.71 1.54 -8.66
N ARG A 104 16.29 2.36 -7.69
CA ARG A 104 17.18 2.89 -6.65
C ARG A 104 17.15 2.02 -5.40
N ALA A 105 18.29 1.97 -4.71
CA ALA A 105 18.35 1.38 -3.38
C ALA A 105 17.48 2.17 -2.39
N ALA A 106 17.08 1.53 -1.32
CA ALA A 106 16.38 2.18 -0.21
C ALA A 106 17.16 3.42 0.27
N GLU A 107 16.45 4.53 0.49
CA GLU A 107 17.03 5.76 0.97
C GLU A 107 16.30 6.24 2.21
N ALA A 108 16.78 5.79 3.36
CA ALA A 108 16.19 6.00 4.66
C ALA A 108 17.02 6.98 5.49
N SER A 109 16.72 8.30 5.35
CA SER A 109 17.25 9.28 6.30
C SER A 109 16.76 8.98 7.73
N GLU A 110 17.49 9.44 8.73
CA GLU A 110 17.14 9.26 10.16
C GLU A 110 15.69 9.70 10.45
N LYS A 111 15.23 10.78 9.84
CA LYS A 111 13.84 11.26 9.97
C LYS A 111 12.82 10.28 9.41
N VAL A 112 13.11 9.66 8.26
CA VAL A 112 12.23 8.65 7.64
C VAL A 112 12.17 7.43 8.52
N VAL A 113 13.34 6.91 8.94
CA VAL A 113 13.45 5.77 9.84
C VAL A 113 12.68 6.00 11.13
N ALA A 114 12.94 7.12 11.81
CA ALA A 114 12.31 7.43 13.09
C ALA A 114 10.78 7.51 12.99
N LYS A 115 10.24 8.15 11.93
CA LYS A 115 8.79 8.28 11.77
C LYS A 115 8.10 6.95 11.50
N ILE A 116 8.64 6.13 10.60
CA ILE A 116 8.06 4.82 10.27
C ILE A 116 8.13 3.90 11.49
N LYS A 117 9.29 3.79 12.14
CA LYS A 117 9.45 2.95 13.35
C LYS A 117 8.49 3.38 14.46
N ARG A 118 8.40 4.67 14.75
CA ARG A 118 7.48 5.19 15.76
C ARG A 118 6.02 4.87 15.44
N ALA A 119 5.60 4.98 14.18
CA ALA A 119 4.24 4.63 13.77
C ALA A 119 3.94 3.16 14.03
N LEU A 120 4.86 2.26 13.67
CA LEU A 120 4.73 0.82 13.91
C LEU A 120 4.66 0.49 15.42
N GLU A 121 5.51 1.09 16.23
CA GLU A 121 5.50 0.94 17.69
C GLU A 121 4.18 1.42 18.29
N MET A 122 3.70 2.60 17.86
CA MET A 122 2.44 3.18 18.36
C MET A 122 1.22 2.40 17.93
N SER A 123 1.27 1.76 16.76
CA SER A 123 0.15 0.96 16.25
C SER A 123 -0.17 -0.23 17.14
N LYS A 124 0.83 -0.80 17.80
CA LYS A 124 0.72 -2.03 18.61
C LYS A 124 0.02 -3.16 17.87
N ALA A 125 0.23 -3.23 16.55
CA ALA A 125 -0.38 -4.25 15.72
C ALA A 125 0.23 -5.63 15.98
N GLY A 126 -0.60 -6.66 15.85
CA GLY A 126 -0.17 -8.07 15.92
C GLY A 126 0.31 -8.61 14.57
N ALA A 127 0.11 -7.87 13.48
CA ALA A 127 0.52 -8.27 12.14
C ALA A 127 0.78 -7.04 11.26
N TRP A 128 1.71 -7.17 10.30
CA TRP A 128 2.03 -6.11 9.34
C TRP A 128 1.84 -6.59 7.89
N VAL A 129 1.38 -5.67 7.03
CA VAL A 129 1.32 -5.85 5.58
C VAL A 129 2.16 -4.76 4.93
N LEU A 130 3.13 -5.16 4.14
CA LEU A 130 4.16 -4.30 3.56
C LEU A 130 4.11 -4.39 2.03
N PRO A 131 4.58 -3.37 1.28
CA PRO A 131 4.70 -3.49 -0.17
C PRO A 131 5.78 -4.51 -0.55
N LEU A 132 5.62 -5.20 -1.69
CA LEU A 132 6.69 -6.02 -2.28
C LEU A 132 7.86 -5.18 -2.79
N GLY A 133 7.61 -3.95 -3.22
CA GLY A 133 8.58 -3.06 -3.87
C GLY A 133 8.73 -3.37 -5.36
N LEU A 134 7.65 -3.78 -6.02
CA LEU A 134 7.63 -4.04 -7.47
C LEU A 134 8.01 -2.77 -8.24
N GLY A 135 8.74 -2.96 -9.36
CA GLY A 135 9.27 -1.84 -10.13
C GLY A 135 10.41 -1.07 -9.46
N GLY A 136 10.73 -1.35 -8.18
CA GLY A 136 11.86 -0.73 -7.48
C GLY A 136 11.69 0.76 -7.20
N HIS A 137 10.46 1.24 -7.00
CA HIS A 137 10.24 2.63 -6.59
C HIS A 137 10.88 2.86 -5.21
N VAL A 138 11.77 3.85 -5.10
CA VAL A 138 12.59 4.07 -3.90
C VAL A 138 11.77 4.27 -2.62
N ASP A 139 10.60 4.92 -2.69
CA ASP A 139 9.73 5.09 -1.51
C ASP A 139 9.13 3.77 -1.04
N HIS A 140 8.74 2.88 -1.97
CA HIS A 140 8.20 1.57 -1.65
C HIS A 140 9.27 0.69 -0.99
N VAL A 141 10.45 0.61 -1.61
CA VAL A 141 11.59 -0.14 -1.07
C VAL A 141 11.99 0.41 0.30
N THR A 142 12.08 1.75 0.44
CA THR A 142 12.45 2.40 1.71
C THR A 142 11.43 2.12 2.81
N ALA A 143 10.13 2.28 2.55
CA ALA A 143 9.09 2.04 3.55
C ALA A 143 9.08 0.58 4.02
N ARG A 144 9.21 -0.36 3.09
CA ARG A 144 9.32 -1.80 3.36
C ARG A 144 10.53 -2.14 4.22
N ASP A 145 11.72 -1.71 3.80
CA ASP A 145 12.98 -2.11 4.43
C ASP A 145 13.10 -1.52 5.83
N VAL A 146 12.65 -0.27 6.02
CA VAL A 146 12.58 0.34 7.35
C VAL A 146 11.59 -0.42 8.25
N ALA A 147 10.42 -0.79 7.74
CA ALA A 147 9.45 -1.58 8.50
C ALA A 147 10.03 -2.95 8.89
N LEU A 148 10.67 -3.66 7.95
CA LEU A 148 11.32 -4.94 8.23
C LEU A 148 12.41 -4.83 9.29
N SER A 149 13.20 -3.74 9.28
CA SER A 149 14.23 -3.49 10.30
C SER A 149 13.68 -3.25 11.70
N ALA A 150 12.40 -2.93 11.81
CA ALA A 150 11.69 -2.72 13.08
C ALA A 150 10.86 -3.93 13.52
N ARG A 151 10.88 -5.03 12.75
CA ARG A 151 10.10 -6.23 13.05
C ARG A 151 10.45 -6.80 14.43
N PRO A 152 9.46 -7.13 15.28
CA PRO A 152 9.69 -7.59 16.65
C PRO A 152 10.48 -8.90 16.78
N GLY A 153 10.46 -9.76 15.73
CA GLY A 153 11.19 -11.03 15.71
C GLY A 153 10.82 -11.85 14.47
N GLU A 154 11.51 -12.99 14.28
CA GLU A 154 11.37 -13.83 13.08
C GLU A 154 9.95 -14.40 12.91
N GLY A 155 9.31 -14.82 13.99
CA GLY A 155 7.93 -15.36 13.97
C GLY A 155 6.83 -14.31 13.92
N PHE A 156 7.16 -13.02 13.89
CA PHE A 156 6.13 -11.97 13.83
C PHE A 156 5.35 -12.06 12.52
N PRO A 157 4.00 -12.01 12.57
CA PRO A 157 3.13 -12.08 11.41
C PRO A 157 3.40 -10.95 10.41
N VAL A 158 3.90 -11.29 9.23
CA VAL A 158 4.14 -10.34 8.15
C VAL A 158 3.68 -10.90 6.81
N ALA A 159 3.03 -10.05 6.02
CA ALA A 159 2.69 -10.33 4.64
C ALA A 159 3.12 -9.17 3.73
N PHE A 160 3.20 -9.45 2.43
CA PHE A 160 3.58 -8.47 1.41
C PHE A 160 2.51 -8.42 0.32
N TYR A 161 2.14 -7.22 -0.09
CA TYR A 161 1.19 -7.01 -1.18
C TYR A 161 1.87 -6.61 -2.48
N GLU A 162 1.25 -6.98 -3.59
CA GLU A 162 1.66 -6.59 -4.94
C GLU A 162 1.14 -5.19 -5.22
N GLU A 163 2.03 -4.24 -5.50
CA GLU A 163 1.64 -2.86 -5.77
C GLU A 163 0.91 -2.76 -7.12
N LEU A 164 -0.15 -1.95 -7.16
CA LEU A 164 -0.90 -1.58 -8.34
C LEU A 164 -0.90 -0.04 -8.46
N PRO A 165 -0.75 0.57 -9.65
CA PRO A 165 -0.78 -0.08 -10.99
C PRO A 165 0.52 -0.75 -11.42
N GLU A 166 1.64 -0.63 -10.72
CA GLU A 166 2.92 -1.21 -11.15
C GLU A 166 2.84 -2.73 -11.38
N GLY A 167 1.93 -3.41 -10.67
CA GLY A 167 1.68 -4.84 -10.82
C GLY A 167 0.71 -5.21 -11.94
N ILE A 168 -0.05 -4.27 -12.51
CA ILE A 168 -1.11 -4.59 -13.48
C ILE A 168 -0.52 -5.05 -14.82
N GLY A 169 0.57 -4.41 -15.26
CA GLY A 169 1.26 -4.76 -16.49
C GLY A 169 2.13 -6.01 -16.41
N VAL A 170 2.27 -6.59 -15.23
CA VAL A 170 3.08 -7.81 -15.02
C VAL A 170 2.24 -9.02 -15.37
N ALA A 171 2.11 -9.28 -16.65
CA ALA A 171 1.52 -10.52 -17.16
C ALA A 171 2.32 -11.76 -16.72
N ALA A 172 3.60 -11.61 -16.42
CA ALA A 172 4.49 -12.64 -15.92
C ALA A 172 4.59 -12.53 -14.39
N ASP A 173 4.46 -13.65 -13.71
CA ASP A 173 4.72 -13.74 -12.25
C ASP A 173 6.23 -13.55 -11.92
N GLU A 174 7.11 -13.43 -12.93
CA GLU A 174 8.57 -13.40 -12.75
C GLU A 174 9.09 -12.29 -11.83
N PRO A 175 8.75 -11.00 -12.00
CA PRO A 175 9.17 -9.96 -11.07
C PRO A 175 8.61 -10.14 -9.66
N VAL A 176 7.38 -10.65 -9.57
CA VAL A 176 6.75 -10.96 -8.27
C VAL A 176 7.52 -12.09 -7.59
N GLN A 177 7.82 -13.17 -8.30
CA GLN A 177 8.58 -14.31 -7.77
C GLN A 177 10.00 -13.88 -7.35
N ALA A 178 10.67 -13.06 -8.13
CA ALA A 178 12.00 -12.53 -7.79
C ALA A 178 11.97 -11.72 -6.48
N ALA A 179 10.96 -10.84 -6.31
CA ALA A 179 10.76 -10.08 -5.09
C ALA A 179 10.46 -10.99 -3.89
N VAL A 180 9.59 -12.01 -4.08
CA VAL A 180 9.22 -12.98 -3.04
C VAL A 180 10.44 -13.79 -2.59
N VAL A 181 11.27 -14.26 -3.52
CA VAL A 181 12.52 -15.01 -3.20
C VAL A 181 13.45 -14.12 -2.36
N SER A 182 13.68 -12.87 -2.78
CA SER A 182 14.51 -11.92 -2.04
C SER A 182 13.99 -11.67 -0.63
N LEU A 183 12.67 -11.47 -0.50
CA LEU A 183 12.04 -11.20 0.81
C LEU A 183 11.98 -12.44 1.70
N THR A 184 11.85 -13.64 1.14
CA THR A 184 11.97 -14.90 1.88
C THR A 184 13.30 -14.98 2.63
N LEU A 185 14.38 -14.56 2.00
CA LEU A 185 15.70 -14.48 2.66
C LEU A 185 15.73 -13.39 3.74
N ALA A 186 15.17 -12.21 3.45
CA ALA A 186 15.15 -11.09 4.38
C ALA A 186 14.33 -11.37 5.65
N VAL A 187 13.20 -12.08 5.52
CA VAL A 187 12.35 -12.43 6.66
C VAL A 187 12.73 -13.75 7.32
N GLN A 188 13.64 -14.51 6.73
CA GLN A 188 14.08 -15.84 7.20
C GLN A 188 12.90 -16.81 7.39
N SER A 189 11.91 -16.72 6.50
CA SER A 189 10.70 -17.54 6.54
C SER A 189 10.14 -17.67 5.13
N LYS A 190 9.67 -18.86 4.77
CA LYS A 190 9.03 -19.10 3.47
C LYS A 190 7.79 -18.20 3.34
N LEU A 191 7.72 -17.46 2.25
CA LEU A 191 6.55 -16.70 1.87
C LEU A 191 5.67 -17.55 0.96
N GLU A 192 4.40 -17.64 1.29
CA GLU A 192 3.40 -18.36 0.50
C GLU A 192 2.24 -17.43 0.14
N PRO A 193 1.59 -17.68 -1.02
CA PRO A 193 0.44 -16.87 -1.41
C PRO A 193 -0.75 -17.14 -0.47
N VAL A 194 -1.38 -16.07 -0.02
CA VAL A 194 -2.59 -16.09 0.81
C VAL A 194 -3.61 -15.12 0.20
N PHE A 195 -4.87 -15.44 0.38
CA PHE A 195 -6.01 -14.64 -0.05
C PHE A 195 -6.91 -14.40 1.15
N ALA A 196 -7.21 -13.13 1.45
CA ALA A 196 -8.18 -12.83 2.49
C ALA A 196 -9.54 -13.45 2.15
N ALA A 197 -10.22 -14.00 3.13
CA ALA A 197 -11.57 -14.52 2.99
C ALA A 197 -12.59 -13.40 2.71
N GLY A 198 -13.83 -13.72 2.45
CA GLY A 198 -14.86 -12.71 2.16
C GLY A 198 -15.18 -12.60 0.68
N VAL A 199 -15.41 -13.73 0.06
CA VAL A 199 -15.69 -13.83 -1.39
C VAL A 199 -17.14 -13.51 -1.67
N GLU A 200 -17.36 -12.42 -2.39
CA GLU A 200 -18.52 -12.28 -3.24
C GLU A 200 -18.28 -13.00 -4.58
N ASP A 201 -19.31 -13.00 -5.44
CA ASP A 201 -19.04 -13.32 -6.83
C ASP A 201 -18.00 -12.35 -7.43
N VAL A 202 -17.34 -12.79 -8.47
CA VAL A 202 -16.23 -12.02 -9.10
C VAL A 202 -16.69 -10.64 -9.55
N GLU A 203 -17.90 -10.50 -10.10
CA GLU A 203 -18.45 -9.22 -10.57
C GLU A 203 -18.69 -8.25 -9.39
N GLY A 204 -19.21 -8.77 -8.29
CA GLY A 204 -19.38 -8.00 -7.07
C GLY A 204 -18.05 -7.51 -6.50
N ALA A 205 -17.01 -8.37 -6.52
CA ALA A 205 -15.66 -8.00 -6.11
C ALA A 205 -15.06 -6.90 -6.99
N VAL A 206 -15.14 -7.05 -8.32
CA VAL A 206 -14.70 -6.03 -9.30
C VAL A 206 -15.42 -4.70 -9.06
N ALA A 207 -16.74 -4.74 -8.90
CA ALA A 207 -17.52 -3.53 -8.65
C ALA A 207 -17.12 -2.82 -7.32
N LYS A 208 -16.81 -3.60 -6.28
CA LYS A 208 -16.32 -3.05 -5.01
C LYS A 208 -14.93 -2.46 -5.14
N LYS A 209 -14.01 -3.18 -5.76
CA LYS A 209 -12.64 -2.71 -5.99
C LYS A 209 -12.63 -1.43 -6.82
N ARG A 210 -13.45 -1.35 -7.88
CA ARG A 210 -13.63 -0.14 -8.68
C ARG A 210 -14.06 1.05 -7.81
N ARG A 211 -15.02 0.87 -6.90
CA ARG A 211 -15.47 1.95 -6.00
C ARG A 211 -14.38 2.42 -5.07
N VAL A 212 -13.51 1.52 -4.58
CA VAL A 212 -12.36 1.90 -3.76
C VAL A 212 -11.34 2.69 -4.57
N ALA A 213 -10.96 2.19 -5.75
CA ALA A 213 -10.02 2.86 -6.63
C ALA A 213 -10.52 4.26 -7.05
N TRP A 214 -11.81 4.40 -7.32
CA TRP A 214 -12.46 5.68 -7.67
C TRP A 214 -12.37 6.75 -6.59
N CYS A 215 -12.05 6.40 -5.36
CA CYS A 215 -11.79 7.40 -4.32
C CYS A 215 -10.54 8.25 -4.61
N TYR A 216 -9.67 7.82 -5.53
CA TYR A 216 -8.37 8.40 -5.82
C TYR A 216 -8.28 8.99 -7.24
N ASP A 217 -9.33 9.67 -7.65
CA ASP A 217 -9.55 10.21 -8.99
C ASP A 217 -8.55 11.31 -9.42
N SER A 218 -7.86 11.94 -8.47
CA SER A 218 -6.78 12.86 -8.80
C SER A 218 -5.48 12.17 -9.24
N GLN A 219 -5.33 10.86 -8.95
CA GLN A 219 -4.11 10.10 -9.17
C GLN A 219 -4.18 9.19 -10.38
N ILE A 220 -5.35 8.67 -10.67
CA ILE A 220 -5.61 7.70 -11.74
C ILE A 220 -6.82 8.12 -12.57
N ASP A 221 -6.81 7.78 -13.84
CA ASP A 221 -7.95 7.97 -14.74
C ASP A 221 -8.94 6.79 -14.70
N GLU A 222 -9.98 6.89 -15.54
CA GLU A 222 -10.99 5.84 -15.63
C GLU A 222 -10.41 4.52 -16.14
N ALA A 223 -9.45 4.57 -17.08
CA ALA A 223 -8.83 3.37 -17.63
C ALA A 223 -8.03 2.63 -16.56
N ALA A 224 -7.16 3.34 -15.83
CA ALA A 224 -6.41 2.75 -14.71
C ALA A 224 -7.34 2.27 -13.59
N THR A 225 -8.43 2.97 -13.30
CA THR A 225 -9.44 2.53 -12.34
C THR A 225 -10.06 1.19 -12.72
N LEU A 226 -10.38 1.00 -14.02
CA LEU A 226 -10.88 -0.26 -14.54
C LEU A 226 -9.84 -1.38 -14.47
N GLU A 227 -8.60 -1.11 -14.86
CA GLU A 227 -7.50 -2.08 -14.78
C GLU A 227 -7.26 -2.56 -13.34
N ILE A 228 -7.20 -1.63 -12.38
CA ILE A 228 -7.08 -1.95 -10.95
C ILE A 228 -8.25 -2.83 -10.49
N ALA A 229 -9.47 -2.51 -10.91
CA ALA A 229 -10.65 -3.28 -10.54
C ALA A 229 -10.61 -4.69 -11.13
N GLU A 230 -10.25 -4.81 -12.41
CA GLU A 230 -10.18 -6.09 -13.13
C GLU A 230 -9.04 -7.00 -12.63
N ALA A 231 -7.99 -6.44 -12.00
CA ALA A 231 -6.85 -7.22 -11.50
C ALA A 231 -7.28 -8.36 -10.54
N CYS A 232 -8.36 -8.17 -9.76
CA CYS A 232 -8.85 -9.20 -8.86
C CYS A 232 -9.46 -10.42 -9.59
N ARG A 233 -9.85 -10.31 -10.88
CA ARG A 233 -10.35 -11.45 -11.67
C ARG A 233 -9.34 -12.58 -11.78
N LYS A 234 -8.04 -12.23 -11.88
CA LYS A 234 -6.93 -13.20 -11.92
C LYS A 234 -6.99 -14.18 -10.73
N PHE A 235 -7.57 -13.75 -9.63
CA PHE A 235 -7.66 -14.50 -8.38
C PHE A 235 -9.11 -14.72 -7.92
N GLU A 236 -10.03 -14.88 -8.86
CA GLU A 236 -11.44 -15.20 -8.58
C GLU A 236 -12.11 -14.18 -7.63
N GLY A 237 -11.88 -12.88 -7.86
CA GLY A 237 -12.44 -11.80 -7.05
C GLY A 237 -11.68 -11.53 -5.74
N ARG A 238 -10.45 -12.03 -5.60
CA ARG A 238 -9.60 -11.84 -4.42
C ARG A 238 -8.34 -11.04 -4.75
N GLU A 239 -7.58 -10.69 -3.72
CA GLU A 239 -6.27 -10.06 -3.82
C GLU A 239 -5.22 -10.97 -3.19
N ARG A 240 -4.09 -11.15 -3.87
CA ARG A 240 -3.01 -12.01 -3.41
C ARG A 240 -2.05 -11.22 -2.52
N ILE A 241 -1.71 -11.79 -1.38
CA ILE A 241 -0.59 -11.37 -0.54
C ILE A 241 0.37 -12.53 -0.31
N TRP A 242 1.61 -12.24 0.01
CA TRP A 242 2.67 -13.23 0.26
C TRP A 242 3.02 -13.23 1.74
N ALA A 243 2.62 -14.27 2.45
CA ALA A 243 2.63 -14.30 3.91
C ALA A 243 3.66 -15.27 4.47
N ASN A 244 4.31 -14.90 5.57
CA ASN A 244 5.20 -15.78 6.31
C ASN A 244 4.40 -16.80 7.16
N GLU A 245 5.12 -17.73 7.79
CA GLU A 245 4.51 -18.76 8.65
C GLU A 245 3.78 -18.14 9.85
N GLY A 246 4.33 -17.05 10.43
CA GLY A 246 3.69 -16.35 11.54
C GLY A 246 2.30 -15.80 11.18
N TRP A 247 2.13 -15.25 9.99
CA TRP A 247 0.84 -14.79 9.48
C TRP A 247 -0.17 -15.92 9.37
N ARG A 248 0.23 -17.01 8.72
CA ARG A 248 -0.62 -18.19 8.52
C ARG A 248 -0.98 -18.87 9.85
N GLY A 249 -0.04 -18.93 10.79
CA GLY A 249 -0.26 -19.44 12.13
C GLY A 249 -1.17 -18.56 12.99
N ALA A 250 -1.29 -17.27 12.68
CA ALA A 250 -2.20 -16.35 13.34
C ALA A 250 -3.67 -16.46 12.86
N GLY A 251 -3.92 -17.24 11.80
CA GLY A 251 -5.26 -17.40 11.22
C GLY A 251 -5.75 -16.17 10.47
N LEU A 252 -4.81 -15.46 9.81
CA LEU A 252 -5.07 -14.25 9.01
C LEU A 252 -5.11 -14.55 7.51
#